data_835823fb406056de0cb9021872771e38
#
_entry.id   835823fb406056de0cb9021872771e38
#
_cell.length_a   1.000
_cell.length_b   1.000
_cell.length_c   1.000
_cell.angle_alpha   90.00
_cell.angle_beta   90.00
_cell.angle_gamma   90.00
#
_symmetry.space_group_name_H-M   'P 1'
#
loop_
_entity.id
_entity.type
_entity.pdbx_description
1 polymer ?
#
loop_
_entity_poly.entity_id
_entity_poly.type
_entity_poly.pdbx_seq_one_letter_code
_entity_poly.pdbx_strand_id
1 'polypeptide(L)'
;MKLKTGFMLSAMMFLQYYIWGAWYVTMGTYMGEVLKSSGVDVGAAYSAGAIATIISPFFVGMIADKFFAAQKIMGVLHLVGAALLYYATQVDNTSFYWVILVYSLLYMPTIALSNSVAFAQMTDPGKQFPWIRVFGTLGWIVAGLIISKLGIEKTAGTFHVAAVVSAVLGVISFVLPNTPPKGAGTKTDLGAILGKDAFVLLKEKSYLVFFIAAILICIPLSFYYGFANPFLNEVGLENVAGKMTMGQMSEAIFILAIPFLFNKIGVKKMLILGMSAWVLRYICFAYGTTDASWMLYAGIILHGVCYDFFFVTGYMYTEKAAGETIKNAAQGLFTFATYGVGMFIGTWYSGFVVDNNKLGEAQHAWTNIWLTPAAIAGAVLIAFILFFKERKSTATA
;
A
#
# COMPACT_ATOMS: atom_id res chain seq x y z
N MET A 1 2.04 25.24 14.41
CA MET A 1 1.40 24.15 15.19
C MET A 1 2.02 24.10 16.59
N LYS A 2 1.22 23.91 17.66
CA LYS A 2 1.73 23.76 19.04
C LYS A 2 2.49 22.42 19.18
N LEU A 3 3.58 22.37 19.96
CA LEU A 3 4.41 21.17 20.16
C LEU A 3 3.60 19.94 20.61
N LYS A 4 2.69 20.12 21.58
CA LYS A 4 1.78 19.06 22.05
C LYS A 4 0.93 18.48 20.93
N THR A 5 0.35 19.31 20.07
CA THR A 5 -0.44 18.88 18.92
C THR A 5 0.43 18.11 17.92
N GLY A 6 1.63 18.60 17.62
CA GLY A 6 2.58 17.92 16.75
C GLY A 6 2.91 16.51 17.23
N PHE A 7 3.20 16.36 18.54
CA PHE A 7 3.46 15.06 19.13
C PHE A 7 2.27 14.11 19.02
N MET A 8 1.05 14.58 19.32
CA MET A 8 -0.18 13.76 19.23
C MET A 8 -0.43 13.28 17.80
N LEU A 9 -0.24 14.15 16.80
CA LEU A 9 -0.41 13.78 15.38
C LEU A 9 0.68 12.82 14.91
N SER A 10 1.92 13.02 15.34
CA SER A 10 3.04 12.09 15.03
C SER A 10 2.79 10.72 15.64
N ALA A 11 2.35 10.65 16.88
CA ALA A 11 1.99 9.39 17.55
C ALA A 11 0.82 8.70 16.85
N MET A 12 -0.21 9.45 16.45
CA MET A 12 -1.33 8.93 15.65
C MET A 12 -0.83 8.30 14.33
N MET A 13 0.00 9.02 13.56
CA MET A 13 0.54 8.50 12.29
C MET A 13 1.42 7.28 12.52
N PHE A 14 2.26 7.29 13.54
CA PHE A 14 3.10 6.17 13.90
C PHE A 14 2.27 4.92 14.20
N LEU A 15 1.27 5.02 15.07
CA LEU A 15 0.41 3.90 15.45
C LEU A 15 -0.45 3.42 14.28
N GLN A 16 -0.98 4.35 13.45
CA GLN A 16 -1.78 4.04 12.27
C GLN A 16 -1.03 3.07 11.33
N TYR A 17 0.19 3.38 10.99
CA TYR A 17 0.98 2.55 10.07
C TYR A 17 1.72 1.40 10.74
N TYR A 18 1.96 1.50 12.06
CA TYR A 18 2.44 0.37 12.86
C TYR A 18 1.44 -0.79 12.82
N ILE A 19 0.14 -0.50 13.01
CA ILE A 19 -0.92 -1.51 12.92
C ILE A 19 -0.83 -2.26 11.59
N TRP A 20 -0.74 -1.55 10.50
CA TRP A 20 -0.70 -2.16 9.17
C TRP A 20 0.60 -2.96 8.94
N GLY A 21 1.74 -2.39 9.31
CA GLY A 21 3.05 -3.04 9.20
C GLY A 21 3.20 -4.30 10.06
N ALA A 22 2.45 -4.42 11.17
CA ALA A 22 2.56 -5.55 12.09
C ALA A 22 2.01 -6.87 11.52
N TRP A 23 0.97 -6.83 10.68
CA TRP A 23 0.32 -8.05 10.18
C TRP A 23 0.33 -8.20 8.65
N TYR A 24 0.32 -7.10 7.89
CA TYR A 24 0.04 -7.14 6.47
C TYR A 24 1.07 -7.92 5.66
N VAL A 25 2.36 -7.69 5.87
CA VAL A 25 3.43 -8.41 5.12
C VAL A 25 3.60 -9.86 5.57
N THR A 26 3.19 -10.20 6.80
CA THR A 26 3.30 -11.55 7.38
C THR A 26 2.01 -12.37 7.26
N MET A 27 0.90 -11.76 6.80
CA MET A 27 -0.38 -12.43 6.66
C MET A 27 -0.30 -13.69 5.80
N GLY A 28 0.39 -13.61 4.64
CA GLY A 28 0.56 -14.77 3.76
C GLY A 28 1.27 -15.93 4.46
N THR A 29 2.31 -15.64 5.24
CA THR A 29 3.02 -16.65 6.04
C THR A 29 2.13 -17.24 7.13
N TYR A 30 1.40 -16.39 7.87
CA TYR A 30 0.42 -16.86 8.87
C TYR A 30 -0.64 -17.78 8.24
N MET A 31 -1.20 -17.39 7.11
CA MET A 31 -2.20 -18.18 6.40
C MET A 31 -1.65 -19.54 5.94
N GLY A 32 -0.44 -19.57 5.40
CA GLY A 32 0.21 -20.83 4.98
C GLY A 32 0.59 -21.72 6.15
N GLU A 33 1.21 -21.16 7.19
CA GLU A 33 1.74 -21.92 8.32
C GLU A 33 0.66 -22.37 9.32
N VAL A 34 -0.30 -21.48 9.63
CA VAL A 34 -1.31 -21.73 10.67
C VAL A 34 -2.63 -22.20 10.08
N LEU A 35 -3.17 -21.51 9.08
CA LEU A 35 -4.47 -21.83 8.49
C LEU A 35 -4.38 -22.89 7.38
N LYS A 36 -3.16 -23.26 6.95
CA LYS A 36 -2.91 -24.17 5.83
C LYS A 36 -3.63 -23.76 4.54
N SER A 37 -3.69 -22.46 4.32
CA SER A 37 -4.39 -21.84 3.20
C SER A 37 -3.72 -22.14 1.85
N SER A 38 -4.52 -22.22 0.81
CA SER A 38 -4.02 -22.25 -0.57
C SER A 38 -3.46 -20.86 -0.98
N GLY A 39 -2.70 -20.79 -2.08
CA GLY A 39 -2.25 -19.52 -2.65
C GLY A 39 -3.43 -18.65 -3.07
N VAL A 40 -4.50 -19.26 -3.61
CA VAL A 40 -5.74 -18.55 -3.96
C VAL A 40 -6.42 -17.95 -2.73
N ASP A 41 -6.47 -18.67 -1.59
CA ASP A 41 -7.02 -18.12 -0.34
C ASP A 41 -6.20 -16.92 0.16
N VAL A 42 -4.86 -17.01 0.09
CA VAL A 42 -3.97 -15.89 0.41
C VAL A 42 -4.23 -14.70 -0.51
N GLY A 43 -4.30 -14.94 -1.82
CA GLY A 43 -4.64 -13.90 -2.80
C GLY A 43 -5.99 -13.25 -2.53
N ALA A 44 -7.01 -14.06 -2.20
CA ALA A 44 -8.33 -13.56 -1.82
C ALA A 44 -8.25 -12.67 -0.57
N ALA A 45 -7.54 -13.09 0.48
CA ALA A 45 -7.39 -12.30 1.70
C ALA A 45 -6.73 -10.93 1.42
N TYR A 46 -5.70 -10.87 0.58
CA TYR A 46 -5.11 -9.59 0.17
C TYR A 46 -6.04 -8.75 -0.72
N SER A 47 -6.94 -9.37 -1.50
CA SER A 47 -7.93 -8.64 -2.29
C SER A 47 -8.92 -7.85 -1.43
N ALA A 48 -9.12 -8.24 -0.17
CA ALA A 48 -9.95 -7.50 0.79
C ALA A 48 -9.50 -6.05 0.96
N GLY A 49 -8.18 -5.81 0.99
CA GLY A 49 -7.62 -4.46 1.02
C GLY A 49 -7.93 -3.66 -0.25
N ALA A 50 -7.88 -4.29 -1.42
CA ALA A 50 -8.23 -3.66 -2.69
C ALA A 50 -9.72 -3.28 -2.76
N ILE A 51 -10.61 -4.18 -2.35
CA ILE A 51 -12.06 -3.92 -2.26
C ILE A 51 -12.31 -2.76 -1.30
N ALA A 52 -11.68 -2.78 -0.13
CA ALA A 52 -11.83 -1.72 0.86
C ALA A 52 -11.33 -0.37 0.35
N THR A 53 -10.25 -0.34 -0.43
CA THR A 53 -9.73 0.89 -1.05
C THR A 53 -10.73 1.49 -2.06
N ILE A 54 -11.44 0.64 -2.81
CA ILE A 54 -12.50 1.08 -3.72
C ILE A 54 -13.67 1.70 -2.95
N ILE A 55 -14.07 1.10 -1.83
CA ILE A 55 -15.26 1.48 -1.06
C ILE A 55 -14.98 2.63 -0.07
N SER A 56 -13.75 2.73 0.46
CA SER A 56 -13.36 3.68 1.51
C SER A 56 -13.74 5.14 1.24
N PRO A 57 -13.53 5.71 0.02
CA PRO A 57 -13.87 7.11 -0.25
C PRO A 57 -15.38 7.40 -0.08
N PHE A 58 -16.24 6.42 -0.39
CA PHE A 58 -17.69 6.56 -0.18
C PHE A 58 -18.03 6.63 1.30
N PHE A 59 -17.40 5.78 2.11
CA PHE A 59 -17.60 5.78 3.55
C PHE A 59 -17.19 7.11 4.17
N VAL A 60 -16.01 7.61 3.83
CA VAL A 60 -15.51 8.89 4.34
C VAL A 60 -16.40 10.04 3.90
N GLY A 61 -16.70 10.16 2.60
CA GLY A 61 -17.49 11.26 2.06
C GLY A 61 -18.96 11.26 2.50
N MET A 62 -19.57 10.09 2.70
CA MET A 62 -20.98 10.00 3.10
C MET A 62 -21.20 10.08 4.61
N ILE A 63 -20.30 9.57 5.41
CA ILE A 63 -20.50 9.44 6.86
C ILE A 63 -19.60 10.40 7.64
N ALA A 64 -18.28 10.31 7.46
CA ALA A 64 -17.34 11.05 8.29
C ALA A 64 -17.41 12.57 8.05
N ASP A 65 -17.48 12.97 6.79
CA ASP A 65 -17.50 14.40 6.44
C ASP A 65 -18.80 15.11 6.81
N LYS A 66 -19.89 14.36 7.08
CA LYS A 66 -21.21 14.94 7.30
C LYS A 66 -21.70 14.91 8.74
N PHE A 67 -21.43 13.81 9.45
CA PHE A 67 -22.18 13.53 10.67
C PHE A 67 -21.33 13.53 11.94
N PHE A 68 -20.05 13.21 11.85
CA PHE A 68 -19.25 12.97 13.04
C PHE A 68 -17.86 13.59 12.93
N ALA A 69 -17.28 13.93 14.07
CA ALA A 69 -15.90 14.38 14.15
C ALA A 69 -14.94 13.25 13.75
N ALA A 70 -14.02 13.54 12.83
CA ALA A 70 -13.15 12.55 12.18
C ALA A 70 -12.36 11.69 13.19
N GLN A 71 -11.82 12.30 14.26
CA GLN A 71 -11.09 11.59 15.29
C GLN A 71 -11.97 10.61 16.10
N LYS A 72 -13.27 10.93 16.30
CA LYS A 72 -14.19 10.05 17.03
C LYS A 72 -14.54 8.80 16.21
N ILE A 73 -14.83 8.98 14.92
CA ILE A 73 -15.06 7.85 14.02
C ILE A 73 -13.82 6.97 13.97
N MET A 74 -12.63 7.57 13.77
CA MET A 74 -11.37 6.84 13.75
C MET A 74 -11.19 6.01 15.03
N GLY A 75 -11.54 6.56 16.19
CA GLY A 75 -11.51 5.86 17.47
C GLY A 75 -12.40 4.61 17.47
N VAL A 76 -13.65 4.74 17.06
CA VAL A 76 -14.60 3.61 16.98
C VAL A 76 -14.11 2.55 15.99
N LEU A 77 -13.69 2.97 14.79
CA LEU A 77 -13.21 2.06 13.75
C LEU A 77 -11.98 1.26 14.21
N HIS A 78 -11.05 1.86 14.94
CA HIS A 78 -9.89 1.17 15.48
C HIS A 78 -10.24 0.23 16.63
N LEU A 79 -11.18 0.58 17.51
CA LEU A 79 -11.62 -0.32 18.58
C LEU A 79 -12.33 -1.57 18.03
N VAL A 80 -13.25 -1.38 17.06
CA VAL A 80 -13.91 -2.51 16.39
C VAL A 80 -12.89 -3.29 15.56
N GLY A 81 -11.97 -2.60 14.87
CA GLY A 81 -10.88 -3.22 14.14
C GLY A 81 -9.95 -4.06 15.02
N ALA A 82 -9.67 -3.62 16.23
CA ALA A 82 -8.89 -4.39 17.22
C ALA A 82 -9.59 -5.72 17.58
N ALA A 83 -10.89 -5.68 17.83
CA ALA A 83 -11.67 -6.90 18.08
C ALA A 83 -11.69 -7.85 16.88
N LEU A 84 -11.81 -7.31 15.66
CA LEU A 84 -11.78 -8.11 14.43
C LEU A 84 -10.39 -8.74 14.17
N LEU A 85 -9.29 -8.01 14.41
CA LEU A 85 -7.93 -8.56 14.27
C LEU A 85 -7.69 -9.72 15.26
N TYR A 86 -8.17 -9.57 16.50
CA TYR A 86 -8.11 -10.65 17.47
C TYR A 86 -8.99 -11.82 17.01
N TYR A 87 -10.23 -11.58 16.60
CA TYR A 87 -11.16 -12.60 16.14
C TYR A 87 -10.68 -13.34 14.89
N ALA A 88 -9.95 -12.67 14.00
CA ALA A 88 -9.33 -13.29 12.82
C ALA A 88 -8.40 -14.46 13.15
N THR A 89 -7.82 -14.46 14.36
CA THR A 89 -6.94 -15.57 14.82
C THR A 89 -7.71 -16.75 15.44
N GLN A 90 -9.02 -16.64 15.57
CA GLN A 90 -9.88 -17.66 16.20
C GLN A 90 -10.75 -18.43 15.20
N VAL A 91 -10.67 -18.05 13.92
CA VAL A 91 -11.54 -18.59 12.86
C VAL A 91 -10.76 -19.47 11.89
N ASP A 92 -11.50 -20.30 11.14
CA ASP A 92 -10.96 -21.11 10.05
C ASP A 92 -10.61 -20.28 8.80
N ASN A 93 -9.98 -20.91 7.82
CA ASN A 93 -9.53 -20.27 6.59
C ASN A 93 -10.68 -19.57 5.82
N THR A 94 -11.84 -20.17 5.73
CA THR A 94 -12.98 -19.61 5.00
C THR A 94 -13.54 -18.35 5.69
N SER A 95 -13.70 -18.41 7.01
CA SER A 95 -14.18 -17.29 7.82
C SER A 95 -13.15 -16.18 7.91
N PHE A 96 -11.85 -16.51 7.88
CA PHE A 96 -10.76 -15.53 7.91
C PHE A 96 -10.88 -14.48 6.82
N TYR A 97 -11.18 -14.88 5.58
CA TYR A 97 -11.40 -13.94 4.47
C TYR A 97 -12.46 -12.88 4.81
N TRP A 98 -13.62 -13.33 5.32
CA TRP A 98 -14.70 -12.40 5.63
C TRP A 98 -14.36 -11.46 6.78
N VAL A 99 -13.67 -11.95 7.80
CA VAL A 99 -13.21 -11.13 8.93
C VAL A 99 -12.21 -10.08 8.45
N ILE A 100 -11.23 -10.45 7.61
CA ILE A 100 -10.26 -9.53 7.05
C ILE A 100 -10.90 -8.53 6.07
N LEU A 101 -11.93 -8.94 5.32
CA LEU A 101 -12.69 -8.02 4.47
C LEU A 101 -13.41 -6.96 5.31
N VAL A 102 -14.13 -7.36 6.34
CA VAL A 102 -14.81 -6.40 7.23
C VAL A 102 -13.81 -5.51 7.95
N TYR A 103 -12.71 -6.09 8.46
CA TYR A 103 -11.62 -5.32 9.05
C TYR A 103 -11.05 -4.28 8.06
N SER A 104 -10.77 -4.68 6.83
CA SER A 104 -10.22 -3.77 5.81
C SER A 104 -11.18 -2.64 5.47
N LEU A 105 -12.49 -2.91 5.39
CA LEU A 105 -13.53 -1.91 5.18
C LEU A 105 -13.60 -0.87 6.32
N LEU A 106 -13.22 -1.26 7.53
CA LEU A 106 -13.13 -0.33 8.68
C LEU A 106 -11.76 0.38 8.73
N TYR A 107 -10.68 -0.31 8.37
CA TYR A 107 -9.33 0.23 8.46
C TYR A 107 -8.99 1.23 7.35
N MET A 108 -9.30 0.94 6.08
CA MET A 108 -8.93 1.81 4.96
C MET A 108 -9.46 3.25 5.08
N PRO A 109 -10.71 3.49 5.53
CA PRO A 109 -11.18 4.84 5.81
C PRO A 109 -10.33 5.59 6.84
N THR A 110 -9.75 4.89 7.83
CA THR A 110 -8.97 5.53 8.90
C THR A 110 -7.68 6.18 8.38
N ILE A 111 -7.15 5.73 7.25
CA ILE A 111 -6.00 6.35 6.58
C ILE A 111 -6.36 7.77 6.11
N ALA A 112 -7.51 7.94 5.46
CA ALA A 112 -7.98 9.25 5.03
C ALA A 112 -8.38 10.12 6.23
N LEU A 113 -9.02 9.53 7.26
CA LEU A 113 -9.40 10.24 8.47
C LEU A 113 -8.18 10.75 9.24
N SER A 114 -7.12 9.96 9.39
CA SER A 114 -5.88 10.38 10.04
C SER A 114 -5.22 11.58 9.33
N ASN A 115 -5.23 11.58 7.99
CA ASN A 115 -4.77 12.72 7.21
C ASN A 115 -5.67 13.95 7.44
N SER A 116 -7.00 13.77 7.46
CA SER A 116 -7.95 14.86 7.71
C SER A 116 -7.77 15.47 9.10
N VAL A 117 -7.57 14.64 10.13
CA VAL A 117 -7.26 15.08 11.49
C VAL A 117 -5.96 15.89 11.52
N ALA A 118 -4.92 15.41 10.82
CA ALA A 118 -3.64 16.11 10.74
C ALA A 118 -3.77 17.48 10.05
N PHE A 119 -4.37 17.52 8.86
CA PHE A 119 -4.53 18.75 8.08
C PHE A 119 -5.37 19.81 8.80
N ALA A 120 -6.38 19.41 9.56
CA ALA A 120 -7.22 20.34 10.31
C ALA A 120 -6.45 21.12 11.41
N GLN A 121 -5.32 20.61 11.85
CA GLN A 121 -4.50 21.21 12.91
C GLN A 121 -3.28 21.99 12.37
N MET A 122 -3.10 22.03 11.06
CA MET A 122 -1.93 22.64 10.41
C MET A 122 -2.26 24.03 9.88
N THR A 123 -1.33 24.97 10.06
CA THR A 123 -1.39 26.31 9.46
C THR A 123 -0.74 26.36 8.08
N ASP A 124 0.25 25.51 7.84
CA ASP A 124 0.95 25.32 6.55
C ASP A 124 1.13 23.82 6.30
N PRO A 125 0.10 23.16 5.72
CA PRO A 125 0.15 21.72 5.45
C PRO A 125 1.36 21.29 4.59
N GLY A 126 1.73 22.10 3.60
CA GLY A 126 2.85 21.79 2.70
C GLY A 126 4.18 21.62 3.42
N LYS A 127 4.42 22.42 4.47
CA LYS A 127 5.64 22.34 5.27
C LYS A 127 5.53 21.39 6.47
N GLN A 128 4.34 21.29 7.08
CA GLN A 128 4.16 20.60 8.36
C GLN A 128 3.79 19.13 8.18
N PHE A 129 2.99 18.79 7.17
CA PHE A 129 2.51 17.42 6.97
C PHE A 129 3.63 16.39 6.70
N PRO A 130 4.66 16.68 5.89
CA PRO A 130 5.74 15.71 5.66
C PRO A 130 6.42 15.25 6.97
N TRP A 131 6.63 16.17 7.92
CA TRP A 131 7.21 15.85 9.24
C TRP A 131 6.33 14.97 10.10
N ILE A 132 5.03 15.10 9.98
CA ILE A 132 4.08 14.23 10.70
C ILE A 132 3.96 12.87 9.96
N ARG A 133 3.90 12.90 8.63
CA ARG A 133 3.71 11.70 7.81
C ARG A 133 4.88 10.71 7.87
N VAL A 134 6.11 11.20 8.05
CA VAL A 134 7.30 10.35 8.19
C VAL A 134 7.19 9.37 9.37
N PHE A 135 6.48 9.76 10.45
CA PHE A 135 6.23 8.86 11.58
C PHE A 135 5.41 7.64 11.19
N GLY A 136 4.60 7.71 10.13
CA GLY A 136 3.92 6.55 9.56
C GLY A 136 4.93 5.52 9.02
N THR A 137 5.89 5.94 8.22
CA THR A 137 6.96 5.05 7.71
C THR A 137 7.78 4.46 8.87
N LEU A 138 8.11 5.27 9.86
CA LEU A 138 8.80 4.79 11.07
C LEU A 138 7.96 3.76 11.82
N GLY A 139 6.64 3.98 11.94
CA GLY A 139 5.73 3.03 12.57
C GLY A 139 5.74 1.66 11.88
N TRP A 140 5.68 1.65 10.56
CA TRP A 140 5.77 0.43 9.77
C TRP A 140 7.11 -0.30 9.96
N ILE A 141 8.22 0.42 9.89
CA ILE A 141 9.57 -0.15 10.09
C ILE A 141 9.69 -0.75 11.49
N VAL A 142 9.29 0.00 12.52
CA VAL A 142 9.38 -0.46 13.91
C VAL A 142 8.49 -1.68 14.13
N ALA A 143 7.29 -1.75 13.51
CA ALA A 143 6.43 -2.91 13.58
C ALA A 143 7.14 -4.18 13.05
N GLY A 144 7.72 -4.12 11.85
CA GLY A 144 8.45 -5.25 11.27
C GLY A 144 9.64 -5.70 12.12
N LEU A 145 10.41 -4.74 12.66
CA LEU A 145 11.54 -5.03 13.56
C LEU A 145 11.09 -5.70 14.86
N ILE A 146 9.99 -5.25 15.47
CA ILE A 146 9.44 -5.84 16.70
C ILE A 146 8.88 -7.23 16.44
N ILE A 147 8.11 -7.44 15.38
CA ILE A 147 7.58 -8.75 14.99
C ILE A 147 8.73 -9.75 14.81
N SER A 148 9.79 -9.33 14.12
CA SER A 148 10.98 -10.15 13.92
C SER A 148 11.71 -10.46 15.23
N LYS A 149 11.94 -9.44 16.08
CA LYS A 149 12.62 -9.61 17.38
C LYS A 149 11.87 -10.53 18.33
N LEU A 150 10.54 -10.50 18.27
CA LEU A 150 9.68 -11.40 19.07
C LEU A 150 9.59 -12.81 18.49
N GLY A 151 10.06 -13.05 17.27
CA GLY A 151 10.01 -14.37 16.61
C GLY A 151 8.58 -14.84 16.29
N ILE A 152 7.62 -13.92 16.13
CA ILE A 152 6.19 -14.24 16.00
C ILE A 152 5.65 -14.13 14.57
N GLU A 153 6.50 -13.89 13.56
CA GLU A 153 6.08 -13.61 12.19
C GLU A 153 5.29 -14.75 11.52
N LYS A 154 5.47 -16.01 11.98
CA LYS A 154 4.77 -17.21 11.50
C LYS A 154 3.54 -17.59 12.34
N THR A 155 3.14 -16.74 13.27
CA THR A 155 2.10 -17.05 14.26
C THR A 155 0.99 -16.01 14.28
N ALA A 156 -0.09 -16.31 15.02
CA ALA A 156 -1.16 -15.33 15.32
C ALA A 156 -0.67 -14.08 16.08
N GLY A 157 0.56 -14.12 16.63
CA GLY A 157 1.14 -13.02 17.40
C GLY A 157 1.19 -11.70 16.64
N THR A 158 1.37 -11.72 15.30
CA THR A 158 1.36 -10.53 14.45
C THR A 158 0.02 -9.80 14.50
N PHE A 159 -1.07 -10.54 14.43
CA PHE A 159 -2.43 -10.00 14.56
C PHE A 159 -2.73 -9.51 15.99
N HIS A 160 -2.25 -10.24 17.00
CA HIS A 160 -2.44 -9.83 18.40
C HIS A 160 -1.72 -8.50 18.70
N VAL A 161 -0.49 -8.33 18.23
CA VAL A 161 0.25 -7.06 18.34
C VAL A 161 -0.51 -5.95 17.62
N ALA A 162 -0.97 -6.19 16.39
CA ALA A 162 -1.76 -5.23 15.64
C ALA A 162 -3.07 -4.86 16.35
N ALA A 163 -3.76 -5.85 16.94
CA ALA A 163 -5.00 -5.65 17.70
C ALA A 163 -4.78 -4.75 18.93
N VAL A 164 -3.73 -5.03 19.71
CA VAL A 164 -3.39 -4.21 20.89
C VAL A 164 -3.08 -2.77 20.48
N VAL A 165 -2.25 -2.57 19.46
CA VAL A 165 -1.90 -1.23 18.98
C VAL A 165 -3.11 -0.51 18.38
N SER A 166 -4.00 -1.23 17.69
CA SER A 166 -5.26 -0.69 17.19
C SER A 166 -6.18 -0.23 18.33
N ALA A 167 -6.30 -1.02 19.40
CA ALA A 167 -7.05 -0.62 20.58
C ALA A 167 -6.46 0.63 21.26
N VAL A 168 -5.13 0.72 21.38
CA VAL A 168 -4.43 1.89 21.91
C VAL A 168 -4.70 3.12 21.06
N LEU A 169 -4.58 3.02 19.72
CA LEU A 169 -4.89 4.12 18.82
C LEU A 169 -6.37 4.51 18.90
N GLY A 170 -7.26 3.51 19.01
CA GLY A 170 -8.69 3.72 19.19
C GLY A 170 -8.99 4.61 20.41
N VAL A 171 -8.41 4.29 21.56
CA VAL A 171 -8.55 5.09 22.79
C VAL A 171 -7.93 6.47 22.64
N ILE A 172 -6.70 6.56 22.12
CA ILE A 172 -5.99 7.84 21.89
C ILE A 172 -6.79 8.75 20.95
N SER A 173 -7.50 8.18 19.98
CA SER A 173 -8.27 8.96 19.01
C SER A 173 -9.34 9.85 19.66
N PHE A 174 -9.91 9.46 20.79
CA PHE A 174 -10.89 10.28 21.50
C PHE A 174 -10.30 11.51 22.19
N VAL A 175 -8.98 11.53 22.41
CA VAL A 175 -8.27 12.69 23.02
C VAL A 175 -7.49 13.50 21.99
N LEU A 176 -7.52 13.11 20.70
CA LEU A 176 -6.97 13.90 19.62
C LEU A 176 -7.71 15.25 19.48
N PRO A 177 -7.07 16.26 18.87
CA PRO A 177 -7.71 17.56 18.65
C PRO A 177 -9.01 17.42 17.86
N ASN A 178 -10.04 18.14 18.29
CA ASN A 178 -11.37 18.05 17.67
C ASN A 178 -11.33 18.47 16.21
N THR A 179 -11.84 17.59 15.36
CA THR A 179 -11.92 17.78 13.91
C THR A 179 -13.37 17.57 13.44
N PRO A 180 -14.20 18.64 13.56
CA PRO A 180 -15.61 18.55 13.24
C PRO A 180 -15.84 18.29 11.74
N PRO A 181 -17.02 17.75 11.36
CA PRO A 181 -17.37 17.50 9.97
C PRO A 181 -17.39 18.82 9.17
N LYS A 182 -16.83 18.80 7.97
CA LYS A 182 -16.74 19.98 7.09
C LYS A 182 -17.89 20.06 6.09
N GLY A 183 -18.55 18.96 5.79
CA GLY A 183 -19.55 18.81 4.74
C GLY A 183 -21.01 18.74 5.23
N ALA A 184 -21.30 19.19 6.46
CA ALA A 184 -22.66 19.16 6.99
C ALA A 184 -23.62 19.95 6.05
N GLY A 185 -24.62 19.26 5.51
CA GLY A 185 -25.62 19.85 4.60
C GLY A 185 -25.26 19.83 3.11
N THR A 186 -24.07 19.38 2.69
CA THR A 186 -23.71 19.26 1.28
C THR A 186 -24.24 17.94 0.68
N LYS A 187 -24.70 17.99 -0.58
CA LYS A 187 -25.03 16.76 -1.32
C LYS A 187 -23.74 16.05 -1.69
N THR A 188 -23.67 14.75 -1.43
CA THR A 188 -22.54 13.91 -1.87
C THR A 188 -22.72 13.61 -3.36
N ASP A 189 -21.78 14.06 -4.17
CA ASP A 189 -21.72 13.64 -5.57
C ASP A 189 -20.87 12.37 -5.67
N LEU A 190 -21.54 11.24 -5.90
CA LEU A 190 -20.87 9.96 -6.10
C LEU A 190 -19.95 9.96 -7.33
N GLY A 191 -20.30 10.73 -8.36
CA GLY A 191 -19.46 10.90 -9.54
C GLY A 191 -18.13 11.60 -9.21
N ALA A 192 -18.19 12.64 -8.38
CA ALA A 192 -16.98 13.34 -7.92
C ALA A 192 -16.08 12.44 -7.05
N ILE A 193 -16.68 11.61 -6.18
CA ILE A 193 -15.93 10.64 -5.35
C ILE A 193 -15.22 9.60 -6.22
N LEU A 194 -15.87 9.11 -7.28
CA LEU A 194 -15.29 8.16 -8.25
C LEU A 194 -14.30 8.81 -9.21
N GLY A 195 -14.10 10.11 -9.12
CA GLY A 195 -13.21 10.83 -10.04
C GLY A 195 -13.77 10.93 -11.47
N LYS A 196 -15.11 10.98 -11.65
CA LYS A 196 -15.76 11.03 -12.96
C LYS A 196 -15.17 12.13 -13.85
N ASP A 197 -14.90 13.30 -13.30
CA ASP A 197 -14.37 14.45 -14.04
C ASP A 197 -12.96 14.17 -14.57
N ALA A 198 -12.21 13.27 -13.93
CA ALA A 198 -10.87 12.87 -14.34
C ALA A 198 -10.85 11.89 -15.52
N PHE A 199 -11.97 11.27 -15.89
CA PHE A 199 -12.02 10.40 -17.08
C PHE A 199 -11.67 11.14 -18.37
N VAL A 200 -11.76 12.45 -18.38
CA VAL A 200 -11.31 13.29 -19.52
C VAL A 200 -9.82 13.06 -19.82
N LEU A 201 -9.00 12.76 -18.81
CA LEU A 201 -7.57 12.50 -18.98
C LEU A 201 -7.31 11.23 -19.82
N LEU A 202 -8.20 10.26 -19.76
CA LEU A 202 -8.07 9.00 -20.53
C LEU A 202 -8.28 9.20 -22.05
N LYS A 203 -8.78 10.36 -22.49
CA LYS A 203 -8.85 10.73 -23.89
C LYS A 203 -7.47 11.11 -24.44
N GLU A 204 -6.54 11.47 -23.57
CA GLU A 204 -5.17 11.79 -23.94
C GLU A 204 -4.33 10.51 -23.98
N LYS A 205 -3.78 10.21 -25.18
CA LYS A 205 -3.13 8.92 -25.46
C LYS A 205 -1.97 8.60 -24.52
N SER A 206 -1.15 9.58 -24.16
CA SER A 206 -0.01 9.34 -23.27
C SER A 206 -0.46 9.03 -21.84
N TYR A 207 -1.49 9.76 -21.37
CA TYR A 207 -2.07 9.48 -20.06
C TYR A 207 -2.75 8.12 -20.01
N LEU A 208 -3.47 7.72 -21.07
CA LEU A 208 -4.09 6.40 -21.17
C LEU A 208 -3.05 5.27 -21.13
N VAL A 209 -1.94 5.42 -21.86
CA VAL A 209 -0.84 4.42 -21.82
C VAL A 209 -0.25 4.30 -20.41
N PHE A 210 0.01 5.43 -19.75
CA PHE A 210 0.47 5.45 -18.37
C PHE A 210 -0.54 4.80 -17.42
N PHE A 211 -1.83 5.14 -17.56
CA PHE A 211 -2.90 4.63 -16.71
C PHE A 211 -3.05 3.10 -16.81
N ILE A 212 -3.02 2.56 -18.03
CA ILE A 212 -3.04 1.11 -18.26
C ILE A 212 -1.78 0.45 -17.68
N ALA A 213 -0.60 1.04 -17.91
CA ALA A 213 0.65 0.53 -17.32
C ALA A 213 0.59 0.51 -15.78
N ALA A 214 -0.04 1.53 -15.16
CA ALA A 214 -0.20 1.63 -13.73
C ALA A 214 -1.11 0.52 -13.15
N ILE A 215 -2.19 0.18 -13.84
CA ILE A 215 -3.03 -0.97 -13.47
C ILE A 215 -2.22 -2.28 -13.57
N LEU A 216 -1.55 -2.48 -14.69
CA LEU A 216 -0.85 -3.74 -14.98
C LEU A 216 0.37 -3.96 -14.07
N ILE A 217 1.09 -2.90 -13.65
CA ILE A 217 2.24 -3.03 -12.74
C ILE A 217 1.83 -3.40 -11.32
N CYS A 218 0.57 -3.17 -10.93
CA CYS A 218 0.05 -3.63 -9.65
C CYS A 218 -0.10 -5.15 -9.58
N ILE A 219 -0.16 -5.84 -10.74
CA ILE A 219 -0.14 -7.32 -10.76
C ILE A 219 1.19 -7.86 -10.21
N PRO A 220 2.37 -7.47 -10.72
CA PRO A 220 3.65 -7.78 -10.07
C PRO A 220 3.72 -7.36 -8.59
N LEU A 221 3.23 -6.17 -8.25
CA LEU A 221 3.23 -5.69 -6.86
C LEU A 221 2.50 -6.63 -5.89
N SER A 222 1.40 -7.24 -6.36
CA SER A 222 0.60 -8.18 -5.55
C SER A 222 1.38 -9.43 -5.17
N PHE A 223 2.24 -9.95 -6.05
CA PHE A 223 3.13 -11.07 -5.73
C PHE A 223 4.05 -10.73 -4.56
N TYR A 224 4.57 -9.52 -4.53
CA TYR A 224 5.43 -9.10 -3.42
C TYR A 224 4.70 -9.07 -2.09
N TYR A 225 3.55 -8.39 -2.02
CA TYR A 225 2.83 -8.28 -0.76
C TYR A 225 2.30 -9.61 -0.26
N GLY A 226 1.78 -10.46 -1.15
CA GLY A 226 1.21 -11.74 -0.77
C GLY A 226 2.26 -12.82 -0.45
N PHE A 227 3.36 -12.83 -1.21
CA PHE A 227 4.21 -14.02 -1.25
C PHE A 227 5.69 -13.77 -1.00
N ALA A 228 6.19 -12.51 -0.86
CA ALA A 228 7.60 -12.30 -0.57
C ALA A 228 8.00 -12.80 0.83
N ASN A 229 7.17 -12.56 1.85
CA ASN A 229 7.46 -13.06 3.19
C ASN A 229 7.42 -14.60 3.28
N PRO A 230 6.36 -15.30 2.76
CA PRO A 230 6.37 -16.76 2.66
C PRO A 230 7.59 -17.31 1.91
N PHE A 231 7.91 -16.75 0.75
CA PHE A 231 9.09 -17.13 -0.05
C PHE A 231 10.38 -17.04 0.73
N LEU A 232 10.65 -15.87 1.31
CA LEU A 232 11.90 -15.63 2.04
C LEU A 232 12.05 -16.55 3.27
N ASN A 233 10.94 -16.90 3.92
CA ASN A 233 10.91 -17.88 4.98
C ASN A 233 11.17 -19.31 4.46
N GLU A 234 10.57 -19.71 3.33
CA GLU A 234 10.72 -21.04 2.76
C GLU A 234 12.14 -21.29 2.23
N VAL A 235 12.79 -20.27 1.63
CA VAL A 235 14.20 -20.38 1.23
C VAL A 235 15.20 -20.34 2.40
N GLY A 236 14.71 -20.17 3.64
CA GLY A 236 15.54 -20.26 4.85
C GLY A 236 16.18 -18.94 5.30
N LEU A 237 15.67 -17.79 4.85
CA LEU A 237 16.13 -16.51 5.36
C LEU A 237 15.54 -16.26 6.76
N GLU A 238 16.39 -16.06 7.75
CA GLU A 238 15.95 -15.77 9.12
C GLU A 238 15.51 -14.31 9.29
N ASN A 239 14.63 -14.05 10.27
CA ASN A 239 14.17 -12.71 10.64
C ASN A 239 13.61 -11.92 9.43
N VAL A 240 12.78 -12.57 8.64
CA VAL A 240 12.31 -12.05 7.35
C VAL A 240 11.55 -10.74 7.48
N ALA A 241 10.60 -10.65 8.43
CA ALA A 241 9.82 -9.43 8.65
C ALA A 241 10.73 -8.22 8.94
N GLY A 242 11.77 -8.40 9.76
CA GLY A 242 12.77 -7.38 10.05
C GLY A 242 13.60 -7.01 8.82
N LYS A 243 14.05 -7.99 8.03
CA LYS A 243 14.84 -7.75 6.81
C LYS A 243 14.02 -7.06 5.72
N MET A 244 12.74 -7.38 5.60
CA MET A 244 11.85 -6.71 4.65
C MET A 244 11.69 -5.21 4.95
N THR A 245 11.93 -4.74 6.19
CA THR A 245 11.91 -3.30 6.50
C THR A 245 12.98 -2.51 5.75
N MET A 246 14.05 -3.17 5.27
CA MET A 246 15.05 -2.50 4.42
C MET A 246 14.44 -1.96 3.11
N GLY A 247 13.33 -2.56 2.64
CA GLY A 247 12.57 -2.04 1.51
C GLY A 247 11.95 -0.67 1.83
N GLN A 248 11.34 -0.50 3.01
CA GLN A 248 10.78 0.77 3.45
C GLN A 248 11.86 1.80 3.81
N MET A 249 13.00 1.35 4.34
CA MET A 249 14.17 2.24 4.54
C MET A 249 14.69 2.77 3.20
N SER A 250 14.76 1.91 2.19
CA SER A 250 15.12 2.26 0.81
C SER A 250 14.13 3.28 0.22
N GLU A 251 12.82 3.06 0.39
CA GLU A 251 11.76 4.00 0.00
C GLU A 251 11.97 5.37 0.66
N ALA A 252 12.21 5.40 1.98
CA ALA A 252 12.47 6.66 2.69
C ALA A 252 13.68 7.44 2.15
N ILE A 253 14.68 6.75 1.60
CA ILE A 253 15.87 7.36 0.98
C ILE A 253 15.53 7.87 -0.43
N PHE A 254 14.91 7.02 -1.27
CA PHE A 254 14.68 7.36 -2.68
C PHE A 254 13.61 8.42 -2.86
N ILE A 255 12.59 8.50 -1.99
CA ILE A 255 11.57 9.55 -2.05
C ILE A 255 12.18 10.95 -1.95
N LEU A 256 13.30 11.12 -1.21
CA LEU A 256 14.02 12.39 -1.12
C LEU A 256 14.74 12.76 -2.42
N ALA A 257 15.09 11.78 -3.25
CA ALA A 257 15.74 12.00 -4.53
C ALA A 257 14.75 12.33 -5.65
N ILE A 258 13.47 11.98 -5.50
CA ILE A 258 12.44 12.14 -6.54
C ILE A 258 12.34 13.56 -7.08
N PRO A 259 12.19 14.63 -6.28
CA PRO A 259 12.01 15.98 -6.82
C PRO A 259 13.19 16.43 -7.69
N PHE A 260 14.40 16.07 -7.29
CA PHE A 260 15.62 16.37 -8.05
C PHE A 260 15.69 15.58 -9.35
N LEU A 261 15.43 14.27 -9.30
CA LEU A 261 15.49 13.40 -10.46
C LEU A 261 14.35 13.67 -11.44
N PHE A 262 13.14 13.94 -10.94
CA PHE A 262 11.98 14.29 -11.75
C PHE A 262 12.26 15.47 -12.66
N ASN A 263 12.87 16.54 -12.13
CA ASN A 263 13.23 17.72 -12.91
C ASN A 263 14.41 17.49 -13.87
N LYS A 264 15.36 16.61 -13.51
CA LYS A 264 16.58 16.35 -14.28
C LYS A 264 16.38 15.37 -15.44
N ILE A 265 15.65 14.29 -15.23
CA ILE A 265 15.52 13.21 -16.22
C ILE A 265 14.11 13.04 -16.80
N GLY A 266 13.12 13.71 -16.22
CA GLY A 266 11.73 13.74 -16.70
C GLY A 266 10.92 12.50 -16.33
N VAL A 267 9.59 12.60 -16.52
CA VAL A 267 8.60 11.58 -16.13
C VAL A 267 8.86 10.25 -16.81
N LYS A 268 9.07 10.24 -18.14
CA LYS A 268 9.24 9.00 -18.91
C LYS A 268 10.39 8.15 -18.38
N LYS A 269 11.55 8.76 -18.16
CA LYS A 269 12.73 8.03 -17.69
C LYS A 269 12.58 7.55 -16.25
N MET A 270 11.93 8.33 -15.39
CA MET A 270 11.62 7.93 -14.02
C MET A 270 10.76 6.67 -13.99
N LEU A 271 9.64 6.67 -14.74
CA LEU A 271 8.74 5.52 -14.84
C LEU A 271 9.44 4.28 -15.43
N ILE A 272 10.28 4.45 -16.46
CA ILE A 272 11.09 3.36 -17.03
C ILE A 272 12.04 2.77 -16.00
N LEU A 273 12.75 3.61 -15.22
CA LEU A 273 13.65 3.15 -14.16
C LEU A 273 12.88 2.37 -13.08
N GLY A 274 11.72 2.88 -12.65
CA GLY A 274 10.85 2.17 -11.70
C GLY A 274 10.41 0.79 -12.21
N MET A 275 9.92 0.71 -13.46
CA MET A 275 9.53 -0.56 -14.08
C MET A 275 10.71 -1.50 -14.30
N SER A 276 11.89 -0.98 -14.68
CA SER A 276 13.11 -1.79 -14.80
C SER A 276 13.54 -2.38 -13.46
N ALA A 277 13.42 -1.59 -12.39
CA ALA A 277 13.68 -2.07 -11.03
C ALA A 277 12.71 -3.19 -10.62
N TRP A 278 11.44 -3.14 -11.04
CA TRP A 278 10.48 -4.24 -10.86
C TRP A 278 10.97 -5.53 -11.53
N VAL A 279 11.40 -5.47 -12.78
CA VAL A 279 11.92 -6.63 -13.52
C VAL A 279 13.14 -7.20 -12.78
N LEU A 280 14.13 -6.35 -12.48
CA LEU A 280 15.36 -6.77 -11.82
C LEU A 280 15.10 -7.38 -10.45
N ARG A 281 14.19 -6.79 -9.67
CA ARG A 281 13.79 -7.28 -8.36
C ARG A 281 13.27 -8.71 -8.40
N TYR A 282 12.37 -9.01 -9.32
CA TYR A 282 11.78 -10.35 -9.42
C TYR A 282 12.76 -11.36 -10.02
N ILE A 283 13.68 -10.94 -10.89
CA ILE A 283 14.80 -11.78 -11.31
C ILE A 283 15.70 -12.12 -10.12
N CYS A 284 15.99 -11.13 -9.25
CA CYS A 284 16.74 -11.37 -8.02
C CYS A 284 16.05 -12.36 -7.09
N PHE A 285 14.73 -12.29 -6.95
CA PHE A 285 13.98 -13.28 -6.15
C PHE A 285 13.91 -14.65 -6.84
N ALA A 286 13.80 -14.71 -8.15
CA ALA A 286 13.71 -15.97 -8.89
C ALA A 286 14.99 -16.82 -8.74
N TYR A 287 16.15 -16.19 -8.64
CA TYR A 287 17.45 -16.87 -8.54
C TYR A 287 18.14 -16.69 -7.18
N GLY A 288 17.53 -15.95 -6.25
CA GLY A 288 18.06 -15.75 -4.90
C GLY A 288 17.91 -17.02 -4.06
N THR A 289 19.01 -17.38 -3.38
CA THR A 289 19.09 -18.50 -2.43
C THR A 289 19.86 -18.04 -1.19
N THR A 290 19.95 -18.90 -0.16
CA THR A 290 20.80 -18.61 1.01
C THR A 290 22.26 -18.45 0.63
N ASP A 291 22.77 -19.21 -0.35
CA ASP A 291 24.15 -19.10 -0.85
C ASP A 291 24.36 -17.84 -1.71
N ALA A 292 23.31 -17.40 -2.41
CA ALA A 292 23.27 -16.15 -3.16
C ALA A 292 22.38 -15.09 -2.45
N SER A 293 22.49 -14.99 -1.13
CA SER A 293 21.65 -14.13 -0.29
C SER A 293 21.67 -12.65 -0.70
N TRP A 294 22.76 -12.18 -1.32
CA TRP A 294 22.83 -10.83 -1.87
C TRP A 294 21.71 -10.53 -2.88
N MET A 295 21.24 -11.54 -3.64
CA MET A 295 20.10 -11.38 -4.56
C MET A 295 18.79 -11.18 -3.78
N LEU A 296 18.60 -11.91 -2.68
CA LEU A 296 17.43 -11.73 -1.81
C LEU A 296 17.40 -10.30 -1.23
N TYR A 297 18.54 -9.83 -0.71
CA TYR A 297 18.67 -8.46 -0.21
C TYR A 297 18.49 -7.40 -1.31
N ALA A 298 19.07 -7.61 -2.49
CA ALA A 298 18.86 -6.73 -3.64
C ALA A 298 17.36 -6.65 -4.01
N GLY A 299 16.66 -7.80 -4.05
CA GLY A 299 15.22 -7.85 -4.30
C GLY A 299 14.40 -7.10 -3.24
N ILE A 300 14.82 -7.12 -1.97
CA ILE A 300 14.17 -6.35 -0.90
C ILE A 300 14.44 -4.85 -1.08
N ILE A 301 15.70 -4.44 -1.24
CA ILE A 301 16.12 -3.03 -1.28
C ILE A 301 15.61 -2.32 -2.55
N LEU A 302 15.50 -3.02 -3.67
CA LEU A 302 14.92 -2.46 -4.90
C LEU A 302 13.47 -2.00 -4.73
N HIS A 303 12.81 -2.34 -3.60
CA HIS A 303 11.45 -1.89 -3.31
C HIS A 303 11.31 -0.37 -3.38
N GLY A 304 12.22 0.38 -2.76
CA GLY A 304 12.16 1.83 -2.79
C GLY A 304 12.27 2.40 -4.20
N VAL A 305 13.19 1.87 -5.02
CA VAL A 305 13.33 2.33 -6.41
C VAL A 305 12.08 2.03 -7.22
N CYS A 306 11.60 0.78 -7.20
CA CYS A 306 10.45 0.41 -8.03
C CYS A 306 9.16 1.11 -7.57
N TYR A 307 8.96 1.26 -6.27
CA TYR A 307 7.78 1.90 -5.71
C TYR A 307 7.77 3.41 -5.93
N ASP A 308 8.82 4.10 -5.51
CA ASP A 308 8.88 5.56 -5.56
C ASP A 308 8.97 6.09 -6.99
N PHE A 309 9.84 5.50 -7.81
CA PHE A 309 10.05 5.97 -9.18
C PHE A 309 8.83 5.68 -10.08
N PHE A 310 7.97 4.75 -9.68
CA PHE A 310 6.73 4.51 -10.41
C PHE A 310 5.54 5.23 -9.77
N PHE A 311 5.20 4.94 -8.50
CA PHE A 311 3.97 5.45 -7.91
C PHE A 311 4.06 6.92 -7.52
N VAL A 312 5.14 7.36 -6.85
CA VAL A 312 5.27 8.78 -6.49
C VAL A 312 5.38 9.64 -7.74
N THR A 313 6.18 9.22 -8.73
CA THR A 313 6.24 9.87 -10.04
C THR A 313 4.89 9.86 -10.75
N GLY A 314 4.15 8.75 -10.66
CA GLY A 314 2.81 8.61 -11.22
C GLY A 314 1.81 9.57 -10.62
N TYR A 315 1.83 9.77 -9.30
CA TYR A 315 1.03 10.78 -8.62
C TYR A 315 1.38 12.19 -9.09
N MET A 316 2.67 12.53 -9.17
CA MET A 316 3.12 13.85 -9.67
C MET A 316 2.74 14.07 -11.14
N TYR A 317 2.85 13.04 -11.99
CA TYR A 317 2.44 13.13 -13.39
C TYR A 317 0.93 13.31 -13.54
N THR A 318 0.15 12.56 -12.75
CA THR A 318 -1.32 12.68 -12.71
C THR A 318 -1.76 14.06 -12.28
N GLU A 319 -1.15 14.63 -11.23
CA GLU A 319 -1.44 15.99 -10.75
C GLU A 319 -1.12 17.04 -11.84
N LYS A 320 0.05 16.91 -12.48
CA LYS A 320 0.44 17.81 -13.58
C LYS A 320 -0.49 17.71 -14.79
N ALA A 321 -0.95 16.50 -15.14
CA ALA A 321 -1.87 16.27 -16.26
C ALA A 321 -3.27 16.80 -15.98
N ALA A 322 -3.74 16.69 -14.74
CA ALA A 322 -5.06 17.14 -14.32
C ALA A 322 -5.20 18.65 -14.15
N GLY A 323 -4.12 19.35 -13.80
CA GLY A 323 -4.15 20.75 -13.42
C GLY A 323 -4.95 21.00 -12.13
N GLU A 324 -5.13 22.25 -11.75
CA GLU A 324 -5.74 22.63 -10.46
C GLU A 324 -7.20 22.22 -10.31
N THR A 325 -7.95 22.18 -11.41
CA THR A 325 -9.41 22.00 -11.37
C THR A 325 -9.84 20.59 -10.98
N ILE A 326 -9.15 19.56 -11.50
CA ILE A 326 -9.57 18.16 -11.32
C ILE A 326 -8.49 17.29 -10.66
N LYS A 327 -7.46 17.87 -10.04
CA LYS A 327 -6.33 17.14 -9.46
C LYS A 327 -6.76 16.10 -8.42
N ASN A 328 -7.67 16.43 -7.51
CA ASN A 328 -8.15 15.52 -6.49
C ASN A 328 -8.94 14.33 -7.09
N ALA A 329 -9.79 14.59 -8.09
CA ALA A 329 -10.50 13.57 -8.82
C ALA A 329 -9.55 12.64 -9.59
N ALA A 330 -8.49 13.20 -10.19
CA ALA A 330 -7.47 12.43 -10.91
C ALA A 330 -6.62 11.55 -9.98
N GLN A 331 -6.25 12.06 -8.81
CA GLN A 331 -5.56 11.28 -7.78
C GLN A 331 -6.44 10.12 -7.27
N GLY A 332 -7.72 10.39 -7.06
CA GLY A 332 -8.70 9.36 -6.69
C GLY A 332 -8.84 8.29 -7.76
N LEU A 333 -8.96 8.68 -9.03
CA LEU A 333 -9.04 7.78 -10.17
C LEU A 333 -7.77 6.92 -10.30
N PHE A 334 -6.59 7.51 -10.11
CA PHE A 334 -5.31 6.78 -10.13
C PHE A 334 -5.22 5.75 -8.99
N THR A 335 -5.61 6.13 -7.78
CA THR A 335 -5.66 5.23 -6.62
C THR A 335 -6.65 4.09 -6.84
N PHE A 336 -7.86 4.39 -7.35
CA PHE A 336 -8.86 3.39 -7.71
C PHE A 336 -8.32 2.39 -8.73
N ALA A 337 -7.65 2.88 -9.78
CA ALA A 337 -7.09 2.03 -10.83
C ALA A 337 -5.97 1.13 -10.31
N THR A 338 -5.06 1.67 -9.50
CA THR A 338 -3.87 0.94 -9.01
C THR A 338 -4.22 0.06 -7.81
N TYR A 339 -4.47 0.66 -6.65
CA TYR A 339 -4.70 -0.08 -5.40
C TYR A 339 -6.09 -0.72 -5.31
N GLY A 340 -7.05 -0.26 -6.12
CA GLY A 340 -8.33 -0.94 -6.30
C GLY A 340 -8.23 -2.04 -7.36
N VAL A 341 -8.39 -1.68 -8.63
CA VAL A 341 -8.55 -2.64 -9.74
C VAL A 341 -7.28 -3.47 -9.96
N GLY A 342 -6.12 -2.82 -10.06
CA GLY A 342 -4.85 -3.50 -10.34
C GLY A 342 -4.45 -4.49 -9.25
N MET A 343 -4.54 -4.09 -7.98
CA MET A 343 -4.28 -4.98 -6.86
C MET A 343 -5.31 -6.09 -6.76
N PHE A 344 -6.60 -5.81 -6.98
CA PHE A 344 -7.64 -6.86 -6.96
C PHE A 344 -7.33 -7.97 -7.96
N ILE A 345 -7.05 -7.62 -9.22
CA ILE A 345 -6.69 -8.60 -10.26
C ILE A 345 -5.39 -9.33 -9.88
N GLY A 346 -4.39 -8.57 -9.43
CA GLY A 346 -3.06 -9.10 -9.17
C GLY A 346 -3.02 -10.07 -8.00
N THR A 347 -3.79 -9.82 -6.93
CA THR A 347 -3.80 -10.70 -5.75
C THR A 347 -4.43 -12.07 -6.07
N TRP A 348 -5.52 -12.11 -6.82
CA TRP A 348 -6.12 -13.36 -7.28
C TRP A 348 -5.19 -14.10 -8.24
N TYR A 349 -4.59 -13.39 -9.20
CA TYR A 349 -3.69 -14.00 -10.17
C TYR A 349 -2.42 -14.54 -9.50
N SER A 350 -1.84 -13.80 -8.55
CA SER A 350 -0.65 -14.26 -7.83
C SER A 350 -0.92 -15.54 -7.03
N GLY A 351 -2.07 -15.61 -6.36
CA GLY A 351 -2.49 -16.83 -5.65
C GLY A 351 -2.64 -18.04 -6.58
N PHE A 352 -3.28 -17.85 -7.73
CA PHE A 352 -3.42 -18.88 -8.76
C PHE A 352 -2.05 -19.37 -9.27
N VAL A 353 -1.11 -18.46 -9.53
CA VAL A 353 0.25 -18.84 -9.99
C VAL A 353 0.98 -19.63 -8.92
N VAL A 354 0.87 -19.23 -7.64
CA VAL A 354 1.51 -19.96 -6.53
C VAL A 354 0.95 -21.38 -6.42
N ASP A 355 -0.37 -21.55 -6.45
CA ASP A 355 -0.99 -22.88 -6.36
C ASP A 355 -0.60 -23.81 -7.52
N ASN A 356 -0.47 -23.27 -8.73
CA ASN A 356 -0.04 -24.07 -9.90
C ASN A 356 1.46 -24.40 -9.90
N ASN A 357 2.24 -23.85 -8.97
CA ASN A 357 3.68 -24.09 -8.83
C ASN A 357 4.05 -24.75 -7.50
N LYS A 358 3.10 -25.43 -6.83
CA LYS A 358 3.36 -26.24 -5.66
C LYS A 358 4.11 -27.51 -6.08
N LEU A 359 5.17 -27.86 -5.34
CA LEU A 359 5.96 -29.09 -5.49
C LEU A 359 5.61 -30.14 -4.41
N GLY A 360 4.92 -29.71 -3.33
CA GLY A 360 4.51 -30.51 -2.21
C GLY A 360 3.68 -29.70 -1.23
N GLU A 361 3.44 -30.23 -0.02
CA GLU A 361 2.60 -29.53 0.98
C GLU A 361 3.18 -28.18 1.43
N ALA A 362 4.51 -28.07 1.49
CA ALA A 362 5.22 -26.88 1.96
C ALA A 362 6.35 -26.43 1.04
N GLN A 363 6.33 -26.84 -0.22
CA GLN A 363 7.38 -26.51 -1.18
C GLN A 363 6.79 -25.93 -2.47
N HIS A 364 7.46 -24.91 -3.00
CA HIS A 364 7.03 -24.20 -4.21
C HIS A 364 8.19 -24.04 -5.21
N ALA A 365 7.87 -24.05 -6.50
CA ALA A 365 8.80 -23.71 -7.57
C ALA A 365 9.00 -22.18 -7.64
N TRP A 366 9.65 -21.59 -6.64
CA TRP A 366 9.77 -20.13 -6.50
C TRP A 366 10.39 -19.44 -7.69
N THR A 367 11.31 -20.10 -8.39
CA THR A 367 11.88 -19.56 -9.64
C THR A 367 10.77 -19.25 -10.66
N ASN A 368 9.86 -20.20 -10.92
CA ASN A 368 8.77 -20.01 -11.86
C ASN A 368 7.77 -18.95 -11.36
N ILE A 369 7.48 -18.98 -10.05
CA ILE A 369 6.57 -18.02 -9.42
C ILE A 369 7.10 -16.60 -9.62
N TRP A 370 8.40 -16.33 -9.36
CA TRP A 370 8.95 -14.98 -9.49
C TRP A 370 9.27 -14.57 -10.93
N LEU A 371 9.53 -15.50 -11.84
CA LEU A 371 9.67 -15.17 -13.26
C LEU A 371 8.35 -14.70 -13.88
N THR A 372 7.21 -15.11 -13.34
CA THR A 372 5.89 -14.64 -13.81
C THR A 372 5.71 -13.13 -13.65
N PRO A 373 5.82 -12.52 -12.45
CA PRO A 373 5.75 -11.07 -12.32
C PRO A 373 6.92 -10.34 -13.00
N ALA A 374 8.10 -10.96 -13.12
CA ALA A 374 9.20 -10.38 -13.90
C ALA A 374 8.83 -10.24 -15.38
N ALA A 375 8.22 -11.29 -15.97
CA ALA A 375 7.77 -11.26 -17.35
C ALA A 375 6.64 -10.24 -17.58
N ILE A 376 5.66 -10.15 -16.66
CA ILE A 376 4.59 -9.15 -16.74
C ILE A 376 5.18 -7.74 -16.66
N ALA A 377 6.04 -7.46 -15.69
CA ALA A 377 6.67 -6.15 -15.54
C ALA A 377 7.51 -5.81 -16.79
N GLY A 378 8.23 -6.79 -17.35
CA GLY A 378 9.00 -6.63 -18.60
C GLY A 378 8.11 -6.31 -19.80
N ALA A 379 6.99 -7.01 -19.95
CA ALA A 379 6.04 -6.74 -21.03
C ALA A 379 5.43 -5.32 -20.90
N VAL A 380 5.04 -4.93 -19.68
CA VAL A 380 4.53 -3.57 -19.39
C VAL A 380 5.59 -2.52 -19.69
N LEU A 381 6.84 -2.76 -19.29
CA LEU A 381 7.98 -1.87 -19.57
C LEU A 381 8.18 -1.68 -21.06
N ILE A 382 8.22 -2.76 -21.84
CA ILE A 382 8.40 -2.71 -23.31
C ILE A 382 7.24 -1.95 -23.95
N ALA A 383 6.00 -2.28 -23.60
CA ALA A 383 4.83 -1.58 -24.11
C ALA A 383 4.86 -0.08 -23.77
N PHE A 384 5.25 0.25 -22.52
CA PHE A 384 5.39 1.65 -22.09
C PHE A 384 6.45 2.41 -22.89
N ILE A 385 7.62 1.82 -23.11
CA ILE A 385 8.70 2.45 -23.92
C ILE A 385 8.22 2.76 -25.33
N LEU A 386 7.48 1.82 -25.95
CA LEU A 386 7.01 1.95 -27.34
C LEU A 386 5.86 2.94 -27.50
N PHE A 387 4.91 2.95 -26.56
CA PHE A 387 3.67 3.69 -26.72
C PHE A 387 3.58 4.99 -25.95
N PHE A 388 4.31 5.13 -24.82
CA PHE A 388 4.30 6.36 -24.04
C PHE A 388 5.17 7.44 -24.68
N LYS A 389 4.55 8.58 -24.98
CA LYS A 389 5.24 9.77 -25.48
C LYS A 389 5.08 10.91 -24.47
N GLU A 390 6.17 11.33 -23.85
CA GLU A 390 6.15 12.47 -22.95
C GLU A 390 5.75 13.73 -23.72
N ARG A 391 4.73 14.43 -23.24
CA ARG A 391 4.31 15.70 -23.81
C ARG A 391 5.40 16.74 -23.53
N LYS A 392 6.03 17.29 -24.56
CA LYS A 392 6.91 18.44 -24.37
C LYS A 392 6.07 19.56 -23.75
N SER A 393 6.45 20.02 -22.56
CA SER A 393 5.87 21.20 -21.97
C SER A 393 6.04 22.34 -23.00
N THR A 394 4.96 22.81 -23.59
CA THR A 394 4.95 24.13 -24.16
C THR A 394 5.02 25.10 -22.98
N ALA A 395 6.24 25.39 -22.51
CA ALA A 395 6.47 26.52 -21.67
C ALA A 395 6.06 27.72 -22.53
N THR A 396 4.87 28.24 -22.26
CA THR A 396 4.57 29.63 -22.66
C THR A 396 5.56 30.49 -21.90
N ALA A 397 6.44 31.14 -22.69
CA ALA A 397 7.38 32.14 -22.26
C ALA A 397 6.65 33.32 -21.59
#